data_9f2fc51b3a810f64ded2ba995a88db6e
#
_entry.id   9f2fc51b3a810f64ded2ba995a88db6e
#
_cell.length_a   1.000
_cell.length_b   1.000
_cell.length_c   1.000
_cell.angle_alpha   90.00
_cell.angle_beta   90.00
_cell.angle_gamma   90.00
#
_symmetry.space_group_name_H-M   'P 1'
#
loop_
_entity.id
_entity.type
_entity.pdbx_description
1 polymer ?
#
loop_
_entity_poly.entity_id
_entity_poly.type
_entity_poly.pdbx_seq_one_letter_code
_entity_poly.pdbx_strand_id
1 'polypeptide(L)'
;DENGNVSPYNYNWWDEGTQSGHLFENRFNISGGSKSINYMLSYSNTDQRGFIVNDDFKRNSVRLNLNAEVAPWWKIGIQTFGAFVNQDGAEPGLWNLITQSPLIEPYDADGKIKPYPFNTLDTNPFMGSDIDDYERHNYFFGNISSEIKLPLKGLVYRLNFGNNYRIDNHFQASQYGYNLQGEAYKEHTGYY
;
A
#
# COMPACT_ATOMS: atom_id res chain seq x y z
N ASP A 1 17.56 29.26 27.67
CA ASP A 1 18.96 29.17 27.32
C ASP A 1 19.84 29.56 28.51
N GLU A 2 21.15 29.45 28.40
CA GLU A 2 22.11 29.80 29.48
C GLU A 2 21.99 31.26 29.94
N ASN A 3 21.35 32.11 29.16
CA ASN A 3 21.11 33.53 29.49
C ASN A 3 19.74 33.75 30.09
N GLY A 4 18.99 32.70 30.41
CA GLY A 4 17.64 32.79 31.02
C GLY A 4 16.54 33.18 30.05
N ASN A 5 16.79 33.16 28.73
CA ASN A 5 15.76 33.41 27.73
C ASN A 5 14.82 32.17 27.62
N VAL A 6 13.54 32.43 27.66
CA VAL A 6 12.52 31.40 27.46
C VAL A 6 12.33 31.19 25.96
N SER A 7 12.23 29.94 25.50
CA SER A 7 11.90 29.68 24.09
C SER A 7 10.53 30.29 23.76
N PRO A 8 10.39 31.00 22.64
CA PRO A 8 9.09 31.47 22.18
C PRO A 8 8.21 30.35 21.64
N TYR A 9 8.77 29.14 21.45
CA TYR A 9 8.09 28.02 20.83
C TYR A 9 7.50 27.08 21.89
N ASN A 10 6.30 26.57 21.61
CA ASN A 10 5.65 25.46 22.31
C ASN A 10 4.97 24.60 21.24
N TYR A 11 5.79 23.82 20.53
CA TYR A 11 5.36 23.10 19.35
C TYR A 11 4.82 21.72 19.71
N ASN A 12 3.66 21.36 19.19
CA ASN A 12 3.04 20.06 19.38
C ASN A 12 3.34 19.13 18.20
N TRP A 13 4.44 18.42 18.26
CA TRP A 13 4.88 17.47 17.24
C TRP A 13 3.86 16.37 16.98
N TRP A 14 3.16 15.96 18.01
CA TRP A 14 2.16 14.91 17.92
C TRP A 14 0.96 15.33 17.06
N ASP A 15 0.41 16.48 17.29
CA ASP A 15 -0.77 16.97 16.56
C ASP A 15 -0.51 17.13 15.06
N GLU A 16 0.71 17.50 14.70
CA GLU A 16 1.07 17.67 13.29
C GLU A 16 1.41 16.33 12.63
N GLY A 17 2.01 15.39 13.37
CA GLY A 17 2.35 14.06 12.88
C GLY A 17 1.19 13.07 12.87
N THR A 18 0.01 13.49 13.40
CA THR A 18 -1.16 12.61 13.51
C THR A 18 -2.40 13.22 12.87
N GLN A 19 -3.34 12.37 12.53
CA GLN A 19 -4.59 12.72 11.86
C GLN A 19 -5.74 11.83 12.34
N SER A 20 -6.97 12.22 12.01
CA SER A 20 -8.11 11.33 12.22
C SER A 20 -8.10 10.22 11.17
N GLY A 21 -7.99 8.98 11.63
CA GLY A 21 -8.08 7.81 10.78
C GLY A 21 -9.51 7.48 10.36
N HIS A 22 -9.65 6.76 9.24
CA HIS A 22 -10.92 6.18 8.82
C HIS A 22 -10.71 4.88 8.05
N LEU A 23 -11.75 4.07 8.00
CA LEU A 23 -11.79 2.86 7.18
C LEU A 23 -13.12 2.82 6.43
N PHE A 24 -13.04 2.81 5.09
CA PHE A 24 -14.17 2.58 4.21
C PHE A 24 -13.99 1.28 3.43
N GLU A 25 -14.97 0.39 3.53
CA GLU A 25 -15.02 -0.83 2.75
C GLU A 25 -16.31 -0.90 1.94
N ASN A 26 -16.16 -1.08 0.63
CA ASN A 26 -17.27 -1.30 -0.27
C ASN A 26 -17.11 -2.66 -0.95
N ARG A 27 -18.19 -3.44 -0.99
CA ARG A 27 -18.20 -4.75 -1.66
C ARG A 27 -19.41 -4.85 -2.56
N PHE A 28 -19.15 -5.27 -3.78
CA PHE A 28 -20.16 -5.47 -4.80
C PHE A 28 -20.06 -6.90 -5.33
N ASN A 29 -21.18 -7.63 -5.30
CA ASN A 29 -21.24 -9.00 -5.78
C ASN A 29 -22.40 -9.17 -6.73
N ILE A 30 -22.15 -9.77 -7.88
CA ILE A 30 -23.16 -10.20 -8.82
C ILE A 30 -22.96 -11.69 -9.03
N SER A 31 -23.99 -12.47 -8.87
CA SER A 31 -23.98 -13.89 -9.15
C SER A 31 -25.25 -14.32 -9.86
N GLY A 32 -25.13 -15.33 -10.68
CA GLY A 32 -26.24 -15.88 -11.40
C GLY A 32 -25.89 -17.19 -12.06
N GLY A 33 -26.87 -17.78 -12.70
CA GLY A 33 -26.63 -19.02 -13.42
C GLY A 33 -27.86 -19.64 -14.01
N SER A 34 -27.61 -20.70 -14.75
CA SER A 34 -28.61 -21.61 -15.33
C SER A 34 -28.20 -23.03 -15.07
N LYS A 35 -28.86 -24.00 -15.70
CA LYS A 35 -28.46 -25.42 -15.60
C LYS A 35 -27.04 -25.68 -16.11
N SER A 36 -26.57 -24.87 -17.07
CA SER A 36 -25.31 -25.08 -17.76
C SER A 36 -24.23 -24.06 -17.42
N ILE A 37 -24.56 -22.98 -16.71
CA ILE A 37 -23.62 -21.89 -16.39
C ILE A 37 -23.88 -21.38 -14.99
N ASN A 38 -22.79 -21.16 -14.24
CA ASN A 38 -22.83 -20.45 -12.96
C ASN A 38 -21.68 -19.46 -12.94
N TYR A 39 -21.97 -18.23 -12.53
CA TYR A 39 -20.97 -17.20 -12.43
C TYR A 39 -21.12 -16.39 -11.15
N MET A 40 -20.01 -15.86 -10.69
CA MET A 40 -19.92 -14.86 -9.62
C MET A 40 -18.83 -13.88 -9.98
N LEU A 41 -19.18 -12.59 -10.00
CA LEU A 41 -18.26 -11.47 -10.11
C LEU A 41 -18.33 -10.68 -8.81
N SER A 42 -17.18 -10.44 -8.21
CA SER A 42 -17.06 -9.63 -6.99
C SER A 42 -16.06 -8.50 -7.23
N TYR A 43 -16.40 -7.32 -6.76
CA TYR A 43 -15.50 -6.19 -6.64
C TYR A 43 -15.47 -5.74 -5.19
N SER A 44 -14.28 -5.43 -4.67
CA SER A 44 -14.16 -4.77 -3.37
C SER A 44 -13.15 -3.64 -3.43
N ASN A 45 -13.46 -2.59 -2.70
CA ASN A 45 -12.62 -1.43 -2.49
C ASN A 45 -12.46 -1.24 -0.99
N THR A 46 -11.22 -1.06 -0.54
CA THR A 46 -10.86 -0.65 0.82
C THR A 46 -10.07 0.64 0.71
N ASP A 47 -10.46 1.64 1.48
CA ASP A 47 -9.76 2.92 1.66
C ASP A 47 -9.59 3.12 3.17
N GLN A 48 -8.35 3.01 3.62
CA GLN A 48 -7.98 3.18 5.02
C GLN A 48 -6.99 4.33 5.13
N ARG A 49 -7.24 5.20 6.07
CA ARG A 49 -6.30 6.20 6.54
C ARG A 49 -5.97 5.90 7.99
N GLY A 50 -4.69 5.75 8.29
CA GLY A 50 -4.19 5.57 9.65
C GLY A 50 -4.25 6.86 10.49
N PHE A 51 -3.88 6.76 11.74
CA PHE A 51 -3.82 7.92 12.63
C PHE A 51 -2.49 8.70 12.49
N ILE A 52 -1.49 8.14 11.86
CA ILE A 52 -0.24 8.82 11.49
C ILE A 52 -0.42 9.44 10.10
N VAL A 53 0.17 10.60 9.88
CA VAL A 53 0.17 11.25 8.56
C VAL A 53 0.90 10.37 7.55
N ASN A 54 0.35 10.23 6.34
CA ASN A 54 0.81 9.37 5.24
C ASN A 54 0.66 7.84 5.46
N ASP A 55 0.08 7.38 6.58
CA ASP A 55 -0.30 5.98 6.76
C ASP A 55 -1.62 5.71 6.02
N ASP A 56 -1.56 5.66 4.70
CA ASP A 56 -2.71 5.44 3.84
C ASP A 56 -2.61 4.07 3.13
N PHE A 57 -3.70 3.33 3.13
CA PHE A 57 -3.82 2.05 2.45
C PHE A 57 -5.05 2.03 1.55
N LYS A 58 -4.84 1.78 0.25
CA LYS A 58 -5.93 1.63 -0.71
C LYS A 58 -5.81 0.31 -1.44
N ARG A 59 -6.91 -0.45 -1.47
CA ARG A 59 -6.96 -1.74 -2.14
C ARG A 59 -8.21 -1.85 -2.99
N ASN A 60 -8.01 -2.19 -4.26
CA ASN A 60 -9.09 -2.59 -5.16
C ASN A 60 -8.89 -4.06 -5.51
N SER A 61 -9.93 -4.87 -5.42
CA SER A 61 -9.84 -6.26 -5.86
C SER A 61 -11.05 -6.69 -6.67
N VAL A 62 -10.79 -7.56 -7.63
CA VAL A 62 -11.80 -8.17 -8.50
C VAL A 62 -11.63 -9.68 -8.43
N ARG A 63 -12.76 -10.39 -8.34
CA ARG A 63 -12.81 -11.85 -8.40
C ARG A 63 -13.87 -12.27 -9.39
N LEU A 64 -13.51 -13.20 -10.26
CA LEU A 64 -14.42 -13.88 -11.18
C LEU A 64 -14.35 -15.37 -10.96
N ASN A 65 -15.50 -15.99 -10.73
CA ASN A 65 -15.67 -17.44 -10.79
C ASN A 65 -16.70 -17.75 -11.87
N LEU A 66 -16.36 -18.63 -12.79
CA LEU A 66 -17.24 -19.09 -13.85
C LEU A 66 -17.11 -20.60 -13.96
N ASN A 67 -18.24 -21.30 -13.95
CA ASN A 67 -18.32 -22.71 -14.31
C ASN A 67 -19.38 -22.87 -15.40
N ALA A 68 -18.99 -23.53 -16.49
CA ALA A 68 -19.88 -23.74 -17.63
C ALA A 68 -19.81 -25.18 -18.12
N GLU A 69 -20.97 -25.77 -18.38
CA GLU A 69 -21.11 -26.99 -19.16
C GLU A 69 -21.36 -26.58 -20.62
N VAL A 70 -20.25 -26.52 -21.37
CA VAL A 70 -20.25 -26.08 -22.78
C VAL A 70 -20.97 -27.11 -23.65
N ALA A 71 -20.81 -28.38 -23.31
CA ALA A 71 -21.47 -29.51 -23.93
C ALA A 71 -21.65 -30.64 -22.87
N PRO A 72 -22.53 -31.64 -23.08
CA PRO A 72 -22.68 -32.75 -22.14
C PRO A 72 -21.39 -33.54 -21.84
N TRP A 73 -20.43 -33.39 -22.72
CA TRP A 73 -19.12 -34.04 -22.58
C TRP A 73 -17.99 -33.05 -22.22
N TRP A 74 -18.24 -31.71 -22.15
CA TRP A 74 -17.19 -30.70 -21.90
C TRP A 74 -17.65 -29.66 -20.87
N LYS A 75 -16.87 -29.56 -19.77
CA LYS A 75 -17.03 -28.53 -18.74
C LYS A 75 -15.78 -27.69 -18.64
N ILE A 76 -15.97 -26.42 -18.39
CA ILE A 76 -14.89 -25.45 -18.11
C ILE A 76 -15.15 -24.75 -16.79
N GLY A 77 -14.06 -24.46 -16.08
CA GLY A 77 -14.07 -23.62 -14.90
C GLY A 77 -13.00 -22.54 -15.00
N ILE A 78 -13.35 -21.32 -14.63
CA ILE A 78 -12.44 -20.19 -14.56
C ILE A 78 -12.56 -19.59 -13.16
N GLN A 79 -11.43 -19.43 -12.49
CA GLN A 79 -11.33 -18.75 -11.21
C GLN A 79 -10.20 -17.74 -11.32
N THR A 80 -10.53 -16.46 -11.18
CA THR A 80 -9.53 -15.40 -11.22
C THR A 80 -9.71 -14.46 -10.04
N PHE A 81 -8.60 -13.92 -9.59
CA PHE A 81 -8.56 -12.89 -8.57
C PHE A 81 -7.44 -11.90 -8.91
N GLY A 82 -7.76 -10.63 -8.88
CA GLY A 82 -6.80 -9.55 -9.00
C GLY A 82 -6.95 -8.60 -7.82
N ALA A 83 -5.83 -8.13 -7.28
CA ALA A 83 -5.80 -7.10 -6.25
C ALA A 83 -4.72 -6.08 -6.57
N PHE A 84 -5.06 -4.81 -6.43
CA PHE A 84 -4.20 -3.65 -6.65
C PHE A 84 -4.15 -2.88 -5.34
N VAL A 85 -2.98 -2.83 -4.74
CA VAL A 85 -2.73 -2.18 -3.45
C VAL A 85 -1.84 -0.97 -3.69
N ASN A 86 -2.20 0.13 -3.08
CA ASN A 86 -1.43 1.36 -3.01
C ASN A 86 -1.20 1.69 -1.53
N GLN A 87 0.07 1.85 -1.16
CA GLN A 87 0.56 2.27 0.14
C GLN A 87 1.57 3.41 -0.02
N ASP A 88 1.39 4.23 -1.09
CA ASP A 88 2.26 5.38 -1.33
C ASP A 88 2.23 6.33 -0.13
N GLY A 89 3.40 6.83 0.25
CA GLY A 89 3.58 7.80 1.31
C GLY A 89 4.41 7.25 2.48
N ALA A 90 5.39 8.01 2.88
CA ALA A 90 6.24 7.67 4.01
C ALA A 90 5.73 8.37 5.28
N GLU A 91 5.79 7.67 6.39
CA GLU A 91 5.31 8.15 7.68
C GLU A 91 6.39 8.96 8.42
N PRO A 92 6.01 9.94 9.26
CA PRO A 92 6.94 10.54 10.20
C PRO A 92 7.39 9.50 11.24
N GLY A 93 8.61 9.67 11.75
CA GLY A 93 9.15 8.78 12.79
C GLY A 93 8.36 8.87 14.10
N LEU A 94 7.49 7.90 14.37
CA LEU A 94 6.58 7.91 15.54
C LEU A 94 7.32 8.11 16.87
N TRP A 95 8.46 7.42 17.06
CA TRP A 95 9.26 7.60 18.28
C TRP A 95 9.75 9.04 18.42
N ASN A 96 10.20 9.65 17.32
CA ASN A 96 10.70 11.01 17.33
C ASN A 96 9.57 12.03 17.58
N LEU A 97 8.34 11.78 17.11
CA LEU A 97 7.19 12.63 17.39
C LEU A 97 6.90 12.78 18.91
N ILE A 98 7.08 11.70 19.66
CA ILE A 98 6.80 11.70 21.11
C ILE A 98 7.99 12.11 21.97
N THR A 99 9.20 12.09 21.45
CA THR A 99 10.42 12.39 22.21
C THR A 99 11.01 13.76 21.91
N GLN A 100 10.58 14.42 20.85
CA GLN A 100 11.06 15.77 20.52
C GLN A 100 10.64 16.81 21.53
N SER A 101 11.55 17.77 21.76
CA SER A 101 11.28 18.88 22.66
C SER A 101 10.25 19.85 22.05
N PRO A 102 9.20 20.25 22.79
CA PRO A 102 8.26 21.25 22.31
C PRO A 102 8.86 22.66 22.16
N LEU A 103 10.05 22.88 22.69
CA LEU A 103 10.75 24.19 22.62
C LEU A 103 11.52 24.37 21.33
N ILE A 104 11.40 23.45 20.38
CA ILE A 104 12.12 23.43 19.11
C ILE A 104 11.12 23.57 17.96
N GLU A 105 11.46 24.42 17.00
CA GLU A 105 10.65 24.64 15.81
C GLU A 105 11.11 23.73 14.68
N PRO A 106 10.20 22.96 14.02
CA PRO A 106 10.56 22.02 12.98
C PRO A 106 10.93 22.65 11.64
N TYR A 107 10.50 23.89 11.40
CA TYR A 107 10.64 24.57 10.12
C TYR A 107 11.56 25.79 10.20
N ASP A 108 12.15 26.16 9.08
CA ASP A 108 12.89 27.42 8.92
C ASP A 108 11.94 28.59 8.59
N ALA A 109 12.51 29.79 8.40
CA ALA A 109 11.76 31.00 8.08
C ALA A 109 11.04 30.93 6.71
N ASP A 110 11.47 30.05 5.82
CA ASP A 110 10.86 29.79 4.50
C ASP A 110 9.83 28.66 4.55
N GLY A 111 9.57 28.07 5.73
CA GLY A 111 8.63 26.97 5.92
C GLY A 111 9.19 25.60 5.51
N LYS A 112 10.50 25.47 5.31
CA LYS A 112 11.13 24.20 4.98
C LYS A 112 11.51 23.45 6.25
N ILE A 113 11.44 22.13 6.19
CA ILE A 113 11.85 21.25 7.29
C ILE A 113 13.33 21.48 7.61
N LYS A 114 13.60 21.74 8.90
CA LYS A 114 14.98 21.72 9.44
C LYS A 114 15.38 20.28 9.70
N PRO A 115 16.31 19.70 8.94
CA PRO A 115 16.68 18.28 9.12
C PRO A 115 17.16 17.96 10.53
N TYR A 116 17.90 18.88 11.13
CA TYR A 116 18.43 18.80 12.50
C TYR A 116 18.05 20.05 13.28
N PRO A 117 16.83 20.09 13.85
CA PRO A 117 16.29 21.33 14.41
C PRO A 117 17.01 21.81 15.68
N PHE A 118 17.67 20.91 16.41
CA PHE A 118 18.41 21.24 17.63
C PHE A 118 19.93 20.97 17.52
N ASN A 119 20.29 19.73 17.16
CA ASN A 119 21.69 19.30 17.01
C ASN A 119 21.78 18.20 15.95
N THR A 120 22.98 17.81 15.57
CA THR A 120 23.24 16.82 14.52
C THR A 120 22.84 15.38 14.89
N LEU A 121 22.39 15.14 16.10
CA LEU A 121 21.99 13.81 16.57
C LEU A 121 20.47 13.63 16.58
N ASP A 122 19.71 14.74 16.64
CA ASP A 122 18.25 14.73 16.71
C ASP A 122 17.65 15.09 15.36
N THR A 123 17.21 14.07 14.63
CA THR A 123 16.57 14.25 13.33
C THR A 123 15.12 14.72 13.48
N ASN A 124 14.72 15.60 12.57
CA ASN A 124 13.33 16.03 12.49
C ASN A 124 12.44 14.86 12.05
N PRO A 125 11.40 14.48 12.82
CA PRO A 125 10.50 13.38 12.47
C PRO A 125 9.79 13.56 11.12
N PHE A 126 9.55 14.80 10.71
CA PHE A 126 8.86 15.11 9.45
C PHE A 126 9.73 14.91 8.21
N MET A 127 11.04 14.69 8.35
CA MET A 127 11.87 14.29 7.22
C MET A 127 11.36 12.99 6.58
N GLY A 128 10.86 12.05 7.40
CA GLY A 128 10.28 10.80 6.92
C GLY A 128 9.03 11.01 6.08
N SER A 129 8.18 11.97 6.45
CA SER A 129 6.92 12.24 5.75
C SER A 129 7.07 13.15 4.51
N ASP A 130 8.25 13.75 4.31
CA ASP A 130 8.56 14.66 3.20
C ASP A 130 9.44 14.01 2.12
N ILE A 131 9.38 12.69 2.03
CA ILE A 131 10.04 11.94 0.95
C ILE A 131 9.02 11.46 -0.07
N ASP A 132 9.43 11.38 -1.33
CA ASP A 132 8.64 10.71 -2.34
C ASP A 132 8.70 9.21 -2.10
N ASP A 133 7.60 8.63 -1.68
CA ASP A 133 7.45 7.18 -1.46
C ASP A 133 6.36 6.62 -2.36
N TYR A 134 6.75 5.67 -3.18
CA TYR A 134 5.87 4.94 -4.08
C TYR A 134 5.92 3.47 -3.75
N GLU A 135 4.82 2.96 -3.20
CA GLU A 135 4.73 1.56 -2.81
C GLU A 135 3.44 0.93 -3.33
N ARG A 136 3.58 -0.04 -4.27
CA ARG A 136 2.46 -0.72 -4.92
C ARG A 136 2.66 -2.22 -5.00
N HIS A 137 1.60 -2.92 -4.62
CA HIS A 137 1.56 -4.38 -4.69
C HIS A 137 0.39 -4.83 -5.57
N ASN A 138 0.72 -5.54 -6.64
CA ASN A 138 -0.27 -6.05 -7.57
C ASN A 138 -0.24 -7.58 -7.53
N TYR A 139 -1.41 -8.17 -7.32
CA TYR A 139 -1.58 -9.61 -7.27
C TYR A 139 -2.54 -10.05 -8.35
N PHE A 140 -2.17 -11.10 -9.05
CA PHE A 140 -3.06 -11.78 -9.97
C PHE A 140 -2.97 -13.29 -9.77
N PHE A 141 -4.11 -13.90 -9.55
CA PHE A 141 -4.29 -15.34 -9.52
C PHE A 141 -5.27 -15.74 -10.61
N GLY A 142 -4.94 -16.74 -11.40
CA GLY A 142 -5.82 -17.32 -12.41
C GLY A 142 -5.73 -18.82 -12.39
N ASN A 143 -6.88 -19.49 -12.44
CA ASN A 143 -6.98 -20.92 -12.63
C ASN A 143 -8.04 -21.23 -13.66
N ILE A 144 -7.67 -22.01 -14.68
CA ILE A 144 -8.56 -22.51 -15.72
C ILE A 144 -8.57 -24.02 -15.62
N SER A 145 -9.76 -24.59 -15.51
CA SER A 145 -9.99 -26.03 -15.51
C SER A 145 -10.82 -26.45 -16.71
N SER A 146 -10.55 -27.60 -17.24
CA SER A 146 -11.32 -28.23 -18.31
C SER A 146 -11.50 -29.72 -18.01
N GLU A 147 -12.74 -30.18 -18.08
CA GLU A 147 -13.09 -31.59 -17.95
C GLU A 147 -13.77 -32.07 -19.22
N ILE A 148 -13.19 -33.06 -19.88
CA ILE A 148 -13.65 -33.61 -21.15
C ILE A 148 -13.93 -35.11 -20.93
N LYS A 149 -15.19 -35.52 -21.12
CA LYS A 149 -15.60 -36.93 -21.17
C LYS A 149 -15.27 -37.46 -22.57
N LEU A 150 -14.39 -38.43 -22.62
CA LEU A 150 -13.99 -39.05 -23.90
C LEU A 150 -15.00 -40.10 -24.37
N PRO A 151 -15.00 -40.46 -25.63
CA PRO A 151 -15.95 -41.44 -26.19
C PRO A 151 -15.88 -42.82 -25.53
N LEU A 152 -14.76 -43.15 -24.87
CA LEU A 152 -14.57 -44.40 -24.15
C LEU A 152 -15.28 -44.32 -22.80
N LYS A 153 -16.15 -45.25 -22.52
CA LYS A 153 -16.97 -45.28 -21.27
C LYS A 153 -16.07 -45.22 -20.02
N GLY A 154 -16.33 -44.21 -19.19
CA GLY A 154 -15.62 -44.01 -17.94
C GLY A 154 -14.29 -43.25 -18.06
N LEU A 155 -13.86 -42.87 -19.25
CA LEU A 155 -12.64 -42.12 -19.46
C LEU A 155 -12.93 -40.63 -19.47
N VAL A 156 -12.28 -39.88 -18.52
CA VAL A 156 -12.40 -38.45 -18.39
C VAL A 156 -10.99 -37.82 -18.40
N TYR A 157 -10.81 -36.86 -19.28
CA TYR A 157 -9.59 -36.04 -19.31
C TYR A 157 -9.81 -34.77 -18.53
N ARG A 158 -8.91 -34.45 -17.58
CA ARG A 158 -8.94 -33.21 -16.78
C ARG A 158 -7.66 -32.43 -16.98
N LEU A 159 -7.82 -31.17 -17.31
CA LEU A 159 -6.74 -30.20 -17.42
C LEU A 159 -6.98 -29.11 -16.37
N ASN A 160 -5.94 -28.76 -15.63
CA ASN A 160 -5.90 -27.58 -14.77
C ASN A 160 -4.67 -26.77 -15.09
N PHE A 161 -4.87 -25.48 -15.35
CA PHE A 161 -3.80 -24.52 -15.55
C PHE A 161 -3.98 -23.40 -14.54
N GLY A 162 -3.01 -23.25 -13.64
CA GLY A 162 -2.98 -22.20 -12.64
C GLY A 162 -1.79 -21.28 -12.83
N ASN A 163 -2.02 -19.99 -12.66
CA ASN A 163 -0.99 -18.96 -12.65
C ASN A 163 -1.17 -18.09 -11.42
N ASN A 164 -0.06 -17.76 -10.76
CA ASN A 164 0.00 -16.79 -9.69
C ASN A 164 1.12 -15.80 -10.00
N TYR A 165 0.75 -14.53 -10.06
CA TYR A 165 1.65 -13.46 -10.43
C TYR A 165 1.57 -12.34 -9.40
N ARG A 166 2.73 -11.88 -8.93
CA ARG A 166 2.87 -10.76 -7.98
C ARG A 166 3.91 -9.79 -8.52
N ILE A 167 3.56 -8.53 -8.53
CA ILE A 167 4.48 -7.43 -8.82
C ILE A 167 4.46 -6.49 -7.62
N ASP A 168 5.61 -6.33 -7.01
CA ASP A 168 5.83 -5.35 -5.95
C ASP A 168 6.75 -4.27 -6.51
N ASN A 169 6.31 -3.03 -6.43
CA ASN A 169 7.11 -1.87 -6.80
C ASN A 169 7.23 -0.98 -5.56
N HIS A 170 8.45 -0.73 -5.15
CA HIS A 170 8.76 0.20 -4.08
C HIS A 170 9.89 1.12 -4.55
N PHE A 171 9.66 2.40 -4.50
CA PHE A 171 10.62 3.43 -4.85
C PHE A 171 10.53 4.57 -3.84
N GLN A 172 11.68 4.99 -3.31
CA GLN A 172 11.78 6.14 -2.43
C GLN A 172 12.81 7.13 -2.97
N ALA A 173 12.50 8.43 -2.88
CA ALA A 173 13.42 9.51 -3.15
C ALA A 173 13.43 10.50 -1.99
N SER A 174 14.57 10.63 -1.33
CA SER A 174 14.76 11.55 -0.21
C SER A 174 15.67 12.72 -0.62
N GLN A 175 15.32 13.91 -0.16
CA GLN A 175 16.16 15.10 -0.28
C GLN A 175 17.07 15.32 0.95
N TYR A 176 17.00 14.45 1.94
CA TYR A 176 17.63 14.60 3.26
C TYR A 176 18.88 13.73 3.47
N GLY A 177 19.48 13.25 2.40
CA GLY A 177 20.78 12.56 2.50
C GLY A 177 21.91 13.54 2.77
N TYR A 178 22.91 13.12 3.59
CA TYR A 178 24.12 13.89 3.84
C TYR A 178 25.36 13.03 3.60
N ASN A 179 26.38 13.62 2.96
CA ASN A 179 27.69 12.98 2.86
C ASN A 179 28.50 13.16 4.17
N LEU A 180 29.69 12.55 4.25
CA LEU A 180 30.57 12.65 5.41
C LEU A 180 31.05 14.08 5.70
N GLN A 181 30.94 15.01 4.74
CA GLN A 181 31.26 16.41 4.88
C GLN A 181 30.06 17.25 5.33
N GLY A 182 28.88 16.63 5.51
CA GLY A 182 27.64 17.33 5.90
C GLY A 182 26.91 18.04 4.77
N GLU A 183 27.30 17.76 3.52
CA GLU A 183 26.58 18.31 2.37
C GLU A 183 25.35 17.46 2.06
N ALA A 184 24.21 18.12 1.88
CA ALA A 184 22.97 17.44 1.53
C ALA A 184 23.03 16.83 0.12
N TYR A 185 22.54 15.62 -0.03
CA TYR A 185 22.40 14.96 -1.33
C TYR A 185 21.03 14.26 -1.41
N LYS A 186 20.58 14.00 -2.64
CA LYS A 186 19.36 13.22 -2.86
C LYS A 186 19.69 11.74 -2.84
N GLU A 187 18.93 11.00 -2.06
CA GLU A 187 19.01 9.54 -1.99
C GLU A 187 17.80 8.91 -2.72
N HIS A 188 18.09 7.91 -3.53
CA HIS A 188 17.08 7.14 -4.25
C HIS A 188 17.26 5.66 -3.94
N THR A 189 16.21 5.01 -3.49
CA THR A 189 16.16 3.55 -3.31
C THR A 189 14.96 2.98 -4.03
N GLY A 190 15.09 1.82 -4.64
CA GLY A 190 14.01 1.16 -5.35
C GLY A 190 14.17 -0.36 -5.37
N TYR A 191 13.02 -1.06 -5.29
CA TYR A 191 12.93 -2.51 -5.43
C TYR A 191 11.90 -2.84 -6.50
N TYR A 192 12.20 -3.84 -7.35
CA TYR A 192 11.33 -4.31 -8.43
C TYR A 192 10.91 -5.75 -8.20
#